data_04ee2da4032bdebfe6e6c9a51c069d98
#
_entry.id   04ee2da4032bdebfe6e6c9a51c069d98
#
_cell.length_a   1.000
_cell.length_b   1.000
_cell.length_c   1.000
_cell.angle_alpha   90.00
_cell.angle_beta   90.00
_cell.angle_gamma   90.00
#
_symmetry.space_group_name_H-M   'P 1'
#
loop_
_entity.id
_entity.type
_entity.pdbx_description
1 polymer ?
#
loop_
_entity_poly.entity_id
_entity_poly.type
_entity_poly.pdbx_seq_one_letter_code
_entity_poly.pdbx_strand_id
1 'polypeptide(L)'
;SDDAECLNGNTLYATWDNTVWDFGTNQELPGLIFNGVVFRDNDGDGSLDTDDLFPSNRAASVDSDNDGHPDAWRSSCDAECILLSGLTLDQFPITSAAWQDEDLDGYPDSWADDCDISCQNDSGLTLDAFPKDLDNDGVLDSQDNDGNNDGVVDADADSNGLIDVSTLEQLNAVRYNLNGAGRTLTEAGEIDSSGCPAVIFEGVLQRHCSGYELTTMLDFDTNADGVMDANDTYWNEGDGWEPIGDNDNPFAVTFDGNGYQIRNLFIDRASSVDVGLFGYIQGQTASLNNIGLSGTLMSVTGSYRVGGLAGYIENAYVSQSYSTGVVTGIEKVGGLFGMIYYTSLSNSFSTGGVTGSSDIGGLVGYFYGGSLSHSFATGGVTDNPSSGGLLGVSVSPLLLSNNFWATDTTGQRRSADASSANNYFGATLAELQCPISSDNAECLIGNILYTSWDATVWDFGSNQELPGLIINSVVYRDSDGDGSLDGDDAFPNNRAGSVDNDND
;
A
#
# COMPACT_ATOMS: atom_id res chain seq x y z
N SER A 1 2.12 24.57 -45.27
CA SER A 1 1.78 25.14 -43.97
C SER A 1 2.60 26.40 -43.74
N ASP A 2 1.95 27.45 -43.22
CA ASP A 2 2.59 28.75 -42.95
C ASP A 2 3.31 28.77 -41.58
N ASP A 3 3.39 27.64 -40.91
CA ASP A 3 4.03 27.52 -39.59
C ASP A 3 5.56 27.29 -39.75
N ALA A 4 6.36 28.07 -39.05
CA ALA A 4 7.82 27.99 -39.11
C ALA A 4 8.37 26.62 -38.59
N GLU A 5 7.61 25.94 -37.75
CA GLU A 5 7.95 24.60 -37.26
C GLU A 5 7.75 23.54 -38.33
N CYS A 6 6.70 23.66 -39.13
CA CYS A 6 6.44 22.75 -40.25
C CYS A 6 7.40 22.98 -41.43
N LEU A 7 7.91 24.20 -41.61
CA LEU A 7 8.97 24.49 -42.60
C LEU A 7 10.26 23.74 -42.24
N ASN A 8 10.57 23.56 -40.96
CA ASN A 8 11.70 22.73 -40.53
C ASN A 8 11.41 21.24 -40.75
N GLY A 9 10.18 20.79 -40.62
CA GLY A 9 9.72 19.42 -40.94
C GLY A 9 9.83 19.10 -42.42
N ASN A 10 9.55 20.04 -43.31
CA ASN A 10 9.70 19.87 -44.75
C ASN A 10 11.10 19.50 -45.22
N THR A 11 12.15 19.80 -44.45
CA THR A 11 13.52 19.37 -44.77
C THR A 11 13.72 17.86 -44.57
N LEU A 12 13.00 17.22 -43.70
CA LEU A 12 13.03 15.76 -43.49
C LEU A 12 12.47 14.99 -44.67
N TYR A 13 11.43 15.54 -45.30
CA TYR A 13 10.74 14.91 -46.42
C TYR A 13 11.06 15.47 -47.79
N ALA A 14 12.09 16.35 -47.89
CA ALA A 14 12.44 17.08 -49.13
C ALA A 14 12.80 16.19 -50.34
N THR A 15 13.13 14.90 -50.07
CA THR A 15 13.45 13.91 -51.12
C THR A 15 12.27 12.93 -51.38
N TRP A 16 11.16 13.06 -50.68
CA TRP A 16 10.03 12.18 -50.87
C TRP A 16 9.15 12.63 -52.03
N ASP A 17 8.62 11.67 -52.79
CA ASP A 17 7.81 11.92 -53.98
C ASP A 17 6.37 12.32 -53.57
N ASN A 18 5.93 13.50 -53.87
CA ASN A 18 4.62 14.05 -53.59
C ASN A 18 3.48 13.44 -54.43
N THR A 19 3.79 12.55 -55.36
CA THR A 19 2.80 11.73 -56.05
C THR A 19 2.52 10.43 -55.32
N VAL A 20 3.39 10.09 -54.36
CA VAL A 20 3.32 8.88 -53.52
C VAL A 20 2.90 9.24 -52.09
N TRP A 21 3.33 10.43 -51.61
CA TRP A 21 3.13 10.87 -50.24
C TRP A 21 2.35 12.17 -50.18
N ASP A 22 1.31 12.21 -49.37
CA ASP A 22 0.66 13.41 -48.91
C ASP A 22 1.31 13.85 -47.58
N PHE A 23 1.84 15.05 -47.53
CA PHE A 23 2.57 15.57 -46.34
C PHE A 23 1.64 16.22 -45.32
N GLY A 24 0.35 16.25 -45.60
CA GLY A 24 -0.66 16.75 -44.66
C GLY A 24 -0.55 18.25 -44.39
N THR A 25 -1.18 18.63 -43.30
CA THR A 25 -1.16 19.99 -42.73
C THR A 25 -0.36 19.99 -41.42
N ASN A 26 -0.46 21.07 -40.65
CA ASN A 26 0.10 21.10 -39.29
C ASN A 26 -0.48 19.99 -38.43
N GLN A 27 0.39 19.32 -37.69
CA GLN A 27 0.02 18.22 -36.77
C GLN A 27 -0.41 16.89 -37.44
N GLU A 28 -0.21 16.75 -38.76
CA GLU A 28 -0.47 15.50 -39.46
C GLU A 28 0.85 14.82 -39.87
N LEU A 29 0.89 13.49 -39.75
CA LEU A 29 1.96 12.68 -40.29
C LEU A 29 1.80 12.52 -41.81
N PRO A 30 2.89 12.23 -42.57
CA PRO A 30 2.77 11.91 -43.98
C PRO A 30 1.92 10.66 -44.22
N GLY A 31 0.94 10.77 -45.11
CA GLY A 31 0.09 9.67 -45.55
C GLY A 31 0.51 9.12 -46.92
N LEU A 32 0.34 7.81 -47.15
CA LEU A 32 0.62 7.15 -48.41
C LEU A 32 -0.55 7.36 -49.39
N ILE A 33 -0.30 7.86 -50.59
CA ILE A 33 -1.31 8.02 -51.65
C ILE A 33 -1.39 6.72 -52.46
N PHE A 34 -2.56 6.07 -52.45
CA PHE A 34 -2.83 4.90 -53.25
C PHE A 34 -4.19 5.05 -53.96
N ASN A 35 -4.20 4.99 -55.27
CA ASN A 35 -5.41 5.22 -56.13
C ASN A 35 -6.13 6.54 -55.85
N GLY A 36 -5.39 7.57 -55.45
CA GLY A 36 -5.98 8.90 -55.12
C GLY A 36 -6.60 9.00 -53.71
N VAL A 37 -6.45 7.96 -52.90
CA VAL A 37 -6.83 7.97 -51.48
C VAL A 37 -5.58 8.11 -50.64
N VAL A 38 -5.62 8.94 -49.59
CA VAL A 38 -4.53 9.10 -48.63
C VAL A 38 -4.77 8.16 -47.47
N PHE A 39 -3.82 7.31 -47.20
CA PHE A 39 -3.81 6.41 -46.04
C PHE A 39 -2.84 6.99 -45.01
N ARG A 40 -3.37 7.48 -43.91
CA ARG A 40 -2.63 8.10 -42.80
C ARG A 40 -3.14 7.50 -41.48
N ASP A 41 -2.23 7.35 -40.54
CA ASP A 41 -2.48 7.08 -39.13
C ASP A 41 -1.72 8.15 -38.37
N ASN A 42 -2.45 9.20 -37.97
CA ASN A 42 -1.83 10.46 -37.55
C ASN A 42 -1.31 10.41 -36.11
N ASP A 43 -1.96 9.68 -35.23
CA ASP A 43 -1.56 9.55 -33.83
C ASP A 43 -0.79 8.25 -33.53
N GLY A 44 -0.70 7.35 -34.51
CA GLY A 44 0.08 6.13 -34.41
C GLY A 44 -0.55 5.04 -33.54
N ASP A 45 -1.88 5.04 -33.45
CA ASP A 45 -2.63 4.07 -32.67
C ASP A 45 -2.88 2.75 -33.40
N GLY A 46 -2.68 2.73 -34.75
CA GLY A 46 -2.87 1.59 -35.62
C GLY A 46 -4.21 1.61 -36.37
N SER A 47 -5.06 2.64 -36.19
CA SER A 47 -6.22 2.92 -37.00
C SER A 47 -5.87 3.96 -38.05
N LEU A 48 -6.47 3.85 -39.25
CA LEU A 48 -6.29 4.92 -40.25
C LEU A 48 -7.23 6.09 -39.94
N ASP A 49 -6.79 7.34 -40.20
CA ASP A 49 -7.58 8.57 -39.96
C ASP A 49 -8.99 8.51 -40.56
N THR A 50 -9.20 7.69 -41.62
CA THR A 50 -10.51 7.50 -42.27
C THR A 50 -11.44 6.57 -41.50
N ASP A 51 -10.90 5.73 -40.64
CA ASP A 51 -11.62 4.71 -39.87
C ASP A 51 -11.54 5.03 -38.36
N ASP A 52 -10.90 6.14 -38.00
CA ASP A 52 -10.65 6.60 -36.65
C ASP A 52 -11.52 7.83 -36.33
N LEU A 53 -12.32 7.76 -35.28
CA LEU A 53 -13.15 8.89 -34.85
C LEU A 53 -12.38 9.86 -33.95
N PHE A 54 -11.17 9.45 -33.48
CA PHE A 54 -10.25 10.28 -32.70
C PHE A 54 -8.87 10.41 -33.37
N PRO A 55 -8.75 10.80 -34.64
CA PRO A 55 -7.53 10.64 -35.46
C PRO A 55 -6.32 11.48 -35.04
N SER A 56 -6.37 12.14 -33.91
CA SER A 56 -5.30 12.87 -33.25
C SER A 56 -5.13 12.47 -31.80
N ASN A 57 -5.77 11.40 -31.38
CA ASN A 57 -5.75 10.95 -29.98
C ASN A 57 -5.60 9.45 -29.88
N ARG A 58 -4.34 8.99 -29.74
CA ARG A 58 -3.95 7.57 -29.72
C ARG A 58 -4.65 6.70 -28.66
N ALA A 59 -5.42 7.30 -27.75
CA ALA A 59 -6.06 6.57 -26.66
C ALA A 59 -7.31 5.81 -27.11
N ALA A 60 -7.96 6.25 -28.18
CA ALA A 60 -9.24 5.69 -28.65
C ALA A 60 -9.40 5.87 -30.17
N SER A 61 -10.23 5.06 -30.79
CA SER A 61 -10.54 5.13 -32.24
C SER A 61 -12.00 4.87 -32.56
N VAL A 62 -12.81 4.40 -31.61
CA VAL A 62 -14.21 4.01 -31.82
C VAL A 62 -15.12 4.85 -30.94
N ASP A 63 -16.18 5.37 -31.54
CA ASP A 63 -17.28 6.11 -30.93
C ASP A 63 -18.53 5.75 -31.73
N SER A 64 -19.36 4.84 -31.24
CA SER A 64 -20.41 4.19 -32.04
C SER A 64 -21.66 5.08 -32.26
N ASP A 65 -21.90 6.02 -31.37
CA ASP A 65 -23.05 6.94 -31.46
C ASP A 65 -22.65 8.36 -31.80
N ASN A 66 -21.35 8.64 -31.91
CA ASN A 66 -20.73 9.91 -32.32
C ASN A 66 -21.05 11.09 -31.37
N ASP A 67 -21.02 10.83 -30.07
CA ASP A 67 -21.21 11.87 -29.06
C ASP A 67 -19.88 12.52 -28.60
N GLY A 68 -18.74 11.97 -29.06
CA GLY A 68 -17.40 12.48 -28.76
C GLY A 68 -16.73 11.78 -27.57
N HIS A 69 -17.36 10.77 -27.01
CA HIS A 69 -16.84 9.91 -25.98
C HIS A 69 -16.53 8.52 -26.56
N PRO A 70 -15.35 7.95 -26.31
CA PRO A 70 -14.98 6.67 -26.91
C PRO A 70 -15.66 5.48 -26.22
N ASP A 71 -16.07 4.49 -27.02
CA ASP A 71 -16.64 3.23 -26.53
C ASP A 71 -15.66 2.42 -25.69
N ALA A 72 -14.37 2.52 -25.99
CA ALA A 72 -13.32 1.76 -25.31
C ALA A 72 -11.94 2.40 -25.50
N TRP A 73 -11.06 2.19 -24.53
CA TRP A 73 -9.65 2.53 -24.65
C TRP A 73 -8.90 1.49 -25.49
N ARG A 74 -7.89 1.96 -26.21
CA ARG A 74 -6.98 1.08 -26.93
C ARG A 74 -6.18 0.24 -25.93
N SER A 75 -5.99 -1.04 -26.22
CA SER A 75 -5.21 -1.96 -25.39
C SER A 75 -3.72 -1.59 -25.25
N SER A 76 -3.23 -0.71 -26.12
CA SER A 76 -1.86 -0.15 -26.08
C SER A 76 -1.76 1.14 -25.27
N CYS A 77 -2.87 1.69 -24.79
CA CYS A 77 -2.94 2.93 -24.02
C CYS A 77 -2.94 2.60 -22.51
N ASP A 78 -1.85 2.92 -21.84
CA ASP A 78 -1.72 2.77 -20.38
C ASP A 78 -2.40 3.93 -19.63
N ALA A 79 -2.38 3.90 -18.30
CA ALA A 79 -3.01 4.90 -17.46
C ALA A 79 -2.50 6.34 -17.72
N GLU A 80 -1.22 6.52 -18.04
CA GLU A 80 -0.67 7.82 -18.39
C GLU A 80 -1.19 8.31 -19.75
N CYS A 81 -1.28 7.41 -20.72
CA CYS A 81 -1.87 7.69 -22.03
C CYS A 81 -3.35 8.09 -21.90
N ILE A 82 -4.14 7.38 -21.10
CA ILE A 82 -5.55 7.70 -20.82
C ILE A 82 -5.66 9.07 -20.16
N LEU A 83 -4.90 9.35 -19.14
CA LEU A 83 -4.90 10.65 -18.45
C LEU A 83 -4.54 11.81 -19.37
N LEU A 84 -3.57 11.62 -20.25
CA LEU A 84 -3.12 12.65 -21.19
C LEU A 84 -4.06 12.83 -22.37
N SER A 85 -4.94 11.87 -22.66
CA SER A 85 -5.89 11.94 -23.76
C SER A 85 -6.91 13.07 -23.61
N GLY A 86 -7.28 13.36 -22.35
CA GLY A 86 -8.36 14.29 -22.03
C GLY A 86 -9.75 13.82 -22.44
N LEU A 87 -9.88 12.55 -22.85
CA LEU A 87 -11.17 11.91 -23.17
C LEU A 87 -11.76 11.26 -21.91
N THR A 88 -13.07 11.07 -21.94
CA THR A 88 -13.82 10.29 -20.93
C THR A 88 -14.50 9.13 -21.65
N LEU A 89 -14.45 7.93 -21.06
CA LEU A 89 -15.10 6.75 -21.64
C LEU A 89 -16.61 6.91 -21.64
N ASP A 90 -17.23 6.45 -22.72
CA ASP A 90 -18.66 6.36 -22.82
C ASP A 90 -19.20 5.09 -22.14
N GLN A 91 -20.14 5.26 -21.22
CA GLN A 91 -20.84 4.18 -20.53
C GLN A 91 -22.15 3.79 -21.24
N PHE A 92 -22.59 4.58 -22.22
CA PHE A 92 -23.80 4.34 -23.04
C PHE A 92 -23.49 4.31 -24.53
N PRO A 93 -22.56 3.51 -25.05
CA PRO A 93 -21.94 3.61 -26.38
C PRO A 93 -22.87 3.35 -27.58
N ILE A 94 -24.17 3.35 -27.38
CA ILE A 94 -25.18 3.15 -28.41
C ILE A 94 -26.21 4.29 -28.44
N THR A 95 -26.03 5.32 -27.61
CA THR A 95 -26.97 6.46 -27.55
C THR A 95 -26.25 7.73 -27.12
N SER A 96 -26.14 8.68 -28.00
CA SER A 96 -25.55 10.02 -27.76
C SER A 96 -26.34 10.90 -26.79
N ALA A 97 -27.32 10.32 -26.09
CA ALA A 97 -28.14 11.05 -25.12
C ALA A 97 -27.43 11.25 -23.78
N ALA A 98 -26.49 10.38 -23.45
CA ALA A 98 -25.71 10.40 -22.20
C ALA A 98 -24.46 9.55 -22.36
N TRP A 99 -23.41 9.82 -21.55
CA TRP A 99 -22.11 9.13 -21.59
C TRP A 99 -21.58 8.79 -20.19
N GLN A 100 -22.17 9.32 -19.11
CA GLN A 100 -21.68 9.15 -17.74
C GLN A 100 -22.69 8.43 -16.84
N ASP A 101 -22.17 7.50 -16.03
CA ASP A 101 -22.85 6.72 -15.00
C ASP A 101 -21.79 6.43 -13.92
N GLU A 102 -21.80 7.18 -12.80
CA GLU A 102 -20.72 7.15 -11.80
C GLU A 102 -20.77 5.91 -10.91
N ASP A 103 -21.97 5.41 -10.60
CA ASP A 103 -22.17 4.23 -9.75
C ASP A 103 -22.44 2.94 -10.53
N LEU A 104 -22.55 3.03 -11.86
CA LEU A 104 -22.72 1.90 -12.77
C LEU A 104 -24.06 1.13 -12.58
N ASP A 105 -25.11 1.82 -12.17
CA ASP A 105 -26.46 1.24 -12.02
C ASP A 105 -27.22 1.11 -13.34
N GLY A 106 -26.68 1.70 -14.40
CA GLY A 106 -27.28 1.71 -15.75
C GLY A 106 -28.20 2.89 -16.01
N TYR A 107 -28.30 3.86 -15.09
CA TYR A 107 -28.97 5.12 -15.27
C TYR A 107 -27.94 6.25 -15.44
N PRO A 108 -28.06 7.13 -16.44
CA PRO A 108 -27.09 8.20 -16.64
C PRO A 108 -27.20 9.30 -15.58
N ASP A 109 -26.06 9.78 -15.09
CA ASP A 109 -25.96 10.90 -14.14
C ASP A 109 -26.52 12.20 -14.69
N SER A 110 -26.35 12.42 -15.99
CA SER A 110 -26.77 13.62 -16.69
C SER A 110 -27.04 13.37 -18.17
N TRP A 111 -27.89 14.17 -18.72
CA TRP A 111 -28.05 14.21 -20.20
C TRP A 111 -26.86 14.93 -20.84
N ALA A 112 -26.47 14.50 -22.04
CA ALA A 112 -25.55 15.24 -22.89
C ALA A 112 -26.01 16.66 -23.13
N ASP A 113 -25.09 17.62 -23.20
CA ASP A 113 -25.40 19.06 -23.31
C ASP A 113 -26.28 19.44 -24.52
N ASP A 114 -26.21 18.67 -25.60
CA ASP A 114 -26.94 18.86 -26.82
C ASP A 114 -28.21 17.98 -26.96
N CYS A 115 -28.46 17.12 -25.96
CA CYS A 115 -29.61 16.24 -25.93
C CYS A 115 -30.89 16.99 -25.47
N ASP A 116 -31.73 17.42 -26.42
CA ASP A 116 -33.00 18.06 -26.12
C ASP A 116 -34.08 17.05 -25.65
N ILE A 117 -35.28 17.55 -25.29
CA ILE A 117 -36.38 16.71 -24.78
C ILE A 117 -36.79 15.62 -25.79
N SER A 118 -36.61 15.81 -27.09
CA SER A 118 -36.88 14.76 -28.07
C SER A 118 -35.82 13.67 -28.00
N CYS A 119 -34.55 14.05 -27.95
CA CYS A 119 -33.41 13.15 -27.77
C CYS A 119 -33.59 12.32 -26.50
N GLN A 120 -33.90 12.96 -25.35
CA GLN A 120 -34.12 12.28 -24.08
C GLN A 120 -35.25 11.24 -24.16
N ASN A 121 -36.39 11.60 -24.77
CA ASN A 121 -37.50 10.67 -24.93
C ASN A 121 -37.18 9.52 -25.90
N ASP A 122 -36.39 9.78 -26.93
CA ASP A 122 -36.06 8.80 -27.96
C ASP A 122 -34.92 7.84 -27.51
N SER A 123 -34.10 8.23 -26.54
CA SER A 123 -32.99 7.42 -25.99
C SER A 123 -33.45 6.16 -25.28
N GLY A 124 -34.64 6.22 -24.68
CA GLY A 124 -35.16 5.15 -23.82
C GLY A 124 -34.49 5.09 -22.43
N LEU A 125 -33.57 6.02 -22.14
CA LEU A 125 -32.90 6.11 -20.82
C LEU A 125 -33.80 6.89 -19.84
N THR A 126 -33.52 6.68 -18.58
CA THR A 126 -34.08 7.45 -17.46
C THR A 126 -32.92 8.07 -16.69
N LEU A 127 -32.99 9.36 -16.40
CA LEU A 127 -31.94 10.02 -15.62
C LEU A 127 -31.90 9.45 -14.22
N ASP A 128 -30.69 9.22 -13.76
CA ASP A 128 -30.44 8.83 -12.39
C ASP A 128 -30.86 9.94 -11.41
N ALA A 129 -31.54 9.55 -10.33
CA ALA A 129 -31.97 10.43 -9.26
C ALA A 129 -30.91 10.56 -8.14
N PHE A 130 -29.98 9.62 -8.07
CA PHE A 130 -29.00 9.47 -7.00
C PHE A 130 -27.63 9.01 -7.54
N PRO A 131 -26.88 9.84 -8.29
CA PRO A 131 -25.67 9.48 -9.04
C PRO A 131 -24.46 9.01 -8.20
N LYS A 132 -24.59 8.27 -7.16
CA LYS A 132 -23.58 7.67 -6.25
C LYS A 132 -24.25 6.72 -5.28
N ASP A 133 -25.33 6.12 -5.68
CA ASP A 133 -26.18 5.25 -4.88
C ASP A 133 -26.68 4.12 -5.80
N LEU A 134 -25.87 3.08 -5.91
CA LEU A 134 -25.99 1.97 -6.87
C LEU A 134 -27.36 1.29 -6.83
N ASP A 135 -28.01 1.23 -5.66
CA ASP A 135 -29.31 0.59 -5.48
C ASP A 135 -30.47 1.59 -5.43
N ASN A 136 -30.18 2.88 -5.45
CA ASN A 136 -31.14 3.97 -5.46
C ASN A 136 -32.06 4.00 -4.22
N ASP A 137 -31.60 3.55 -3.06
CA ASP A 137 -32.37 3.53 -1.82
C ASP A 137 -32.36 4.91 -1.10
N GLY A 138 -31.51 5.83 -1.50
CA GLY A 138 -31.36 7.18 -1.00
C GLY A 138 -30.24 7.33 0.05
N VAL A 139 -29.39 6.33 0.21
CA VAL A 139 -28.15 6.35 0.97
C VAL A 139 -26.99 6.24 -0.03
N LEU A 140 -26.04 7.16 0.00
CA LEU A 140 -24.91 7.10 -0.93
C LEU A 140 -24.05 5.87 -0.66
N ASP A 141 -23.46 5.23 -1.67
CA ASP A 141 -22.55 4.08 -1.56
C ASP A 141 -21.46 4.30 -0.47
N SER A 142 -20.90 5.51 -0.38
CA SER A 142 -19.91 5.86 0.63
C SER A 142 -20.42 5.93 2.08
N GLN A 143 -21.72 5.79 2.30
CA GLN A 143 -22.39 5.81 3.60
C GLN A 143 -23.25 4.56 3.82
N ASP A 144 -23.32 3.70 2.81
CA ASP A 144 -24.04 2.44 2.80
C ASP A 144 -23.08 1.27 2.81
N ASN A 145 -23.20 0.41 3.80
CA ASN A 145 -22.35 -0.79 3.91
C ASN A 145 -22.83 -1.95 3.02
N ASP A 146 -23.95 -1.81 2.31
CA ASP A 146 -24.54 -2.80 1.40
C ASP A 146 -25.14 -2.03 0.20
N GLY A 147 -24.27 -1.27 -0.47
CA GLY A 147 -24.64 -0.34 -1.53
C GLY A 147 -25.26 -0.99 -2.78
N ASN A 148 -25.35 -2.30 -2.86
CA ASN A 148 -26.09 -3.03 -3.89
C ASN A 148 -27.37 -3.70 -3.36
N ASN A 149 -27.67 -3.56 -2.06
CA ASN A 149 -28.84 -4.07 -1.33
C ASN A 149 -29.08 -5.58 -1.51
N ASP A 150 -28.01 -6.36 -1.61
CA ASP A 150 -28.09 -7.82 -1.74
C ASP A 150 -28.16 -8.53 -0.37
N GLY A 151 -28.03 -7.79 0.72
CA GLY A 151 -28.07 -8.26 2.10
C GLY A 151 -26.72 -8.72 2.63
N VAL A 152 -25.63 -8.40 1.93
CA VAL A 152 -24.25 -8.70 2.31
C VAL A 152 -23.45 -7.41 2.35
N VAL A 153 -22.70 -7.19 3.41
CA VAL A 153 -21.81 -6.03 3.51
C VAL A 153 -20.78 -6.05 2.39
N ASP A 154 -20.64 -4.94 1.69
CA ASP A 154 -19.74 -4.75 0.56
C ASP A 154 -18.26 -5.07 0.88
N ALA A 155 -17.49 -5.37 -0.15
CA ALA A 155 -16.07 -5.63 -0.02
C ALA A 155 -15.28 -4.39 0.43
N ASP A 156 -15.70 -3.23 -0.03
CA ASP A 156 -15.19 -1.88 0.30
C ASP A 156 -16.42 -1.06 0.75
N ALA A 157 -16.76 -1.16 2.03
CA ALA A 157 -18.02 -0.63 2.55
C ALA A 157 -18.05 0.91 2.68
N ASP A 158 -16.89 1.58 2.68
CA ASP A 158 -16.80 3.05 2.71
C ASP A 158 -16.40 3.65 1.36
N SER A 159 -16.28 2.80 0.33
CA SER A 159 -15.97 3.16 -1.07
C SER A 159 -14.67 3.97 -1.22
N ASN A 160 -13.67 3.69 -0.37
CA ASN A 160 -12.38 4.40 -0.40
C ASN A 160 -11.35 3.76 -1.35
N GLY A 161 -11.68 2.63 -1.95
CA GLY A 161 -10.85 1.88 -2.89
C GLY A 161 -9.96 0.82 -2.26
N LEU A 162 -10.14 0.51 -0.97
CA LEU A 162 -9.46 -0.55 -0.25
C LEU A 162 -10.50 -1.58 0.28
N ILE A 163 -10.16 -2.86 0.19
CA ILE A 163 -11.03 -3.94 0.65
C ILE A 163 -10.99 -3.99 2.18
N ASP A 164 -12.15 -4.00 2.80
CA ASP A 164 -12.32 -4.09 4.24
C ASP A 164 -11.91 -5.45 4.80
N VAL A 165 -11.04 -5.43 5.79
CA VAL A 165 -10.61 -6.59 6.56
C VAL A 165 -11.01 -6.41 8.02
N SER A 166 -12.07 -7.07 8.42
CA SER A 166 -12.63 -7.00 9.78
C SER A 166 -12.53 -8.33 10.57
N THR A 167 -12.04 -9.39 9.93
CA THR A 167 -11.89 -10.72 10.57
C THR A 167 -10.57 -11.38 10.17
N LEU A 168 -10.09 -12.31 10.99
CA LEU A 168 -8.92 -13.13 10.64
C LEU A 168 -9.15 -14.00 9.40
N GLU A 169 -10.40 -14.39 9.12
CA GLU A 169 -10.75 -15.13 7.89
C GLU A 169 -10.57 -14.26 6.66
N GLN A 170 -11.01 -13.00 6.71
CA GLN A 170 -10.80 -12.04 5.62
C GLN A 170 -9.30 -11.73 5.46
N LEU A 171 -8.55 -11.55 6.56
CA LEU A 171 -7.09 -11.42 6.51
C LEU A 171 -6.45 -12.65 5.84
N ASN A 172 -6.90 -13.86 6.18
CA ASN A 172 -6.42 -15.09 5.55
C ASN A 172 -6.76 -15.16 4.06
N ALA A 173 -7.92 -14.63 3.67
CA ALA A 173 -8.36 -14.63 2.28
C ALA A 173 -7.52 -13.72 1.36
N VAL A 174 -6.77 -12.74 1.91
CA VAL A 174 -5.82 -11.89 1.16
C VAL A 174 -4.84 -12.73 0.33
N ARG A 175 -4.43 -13.92 0.82
CA ARG A 175 -3.49 -14.81 0.11
C ARG A 175 -4.01 -15.35 -1.23
N TYR A 176 -5.30 -15.33 -1.45
CA TYR A 176 -5.93 -15.81 -2.69
C TYR A 176 -6.14 -14.68 -3.72
N ASN A 177 -5.93 -13.43 -3.33
CA ASN A 177 -6.04 -12.26 -4.21
C ASN A 177 -4.99 -11.19 -3.87
N LEU A 178 -3.73 -11.50 -4.18
CA LEU A 178 -2.57 -10.66 -3.82
C LEU A 178 -2.47 -9.36 -4.62
N ASN A 179 -3.35 -9.16 -5.60
CA ASN A 179 -3.46 -7.92 -6.40
C ASN A 179 -4.58 -6.97 -5.91
N GLY A 180 -5.35 -7.36 -4.88
CA GLY A 180 -6.30 -6.49 -4.21
C GLY A 180 -7.52 -6.05 -5.02
N ALA A 181 -7.90 -6.81 -6.05
CA ALA A 181 -8.98 -6.41 -6.96
C ALA A 181 -10.39 -6.45 -6.34
N GLY A 182 -10.58 -7.17 -5.24
CA GLY A 182 -11.83 -7.33 -4.51
C GLY A 182 -11.66 -8.36 -3.40
N ARG A 183 -12.70 -8.61 -2.62
CA ARG A 183 -12.72 -9.62 -1.55
C ARG A 183 -12.80 -11.02 -2.16
N THR A 184 -11.92 -11.93 -1.76
CA THR A 184 -11.99 -13.32 -2.18
C THR A 184 -13.07 -14.06 -1.39
N LEU A 185 -14.06 -14.60 -2.08
CA LEU A 185 -15.16 -15.38 -1.48
C LEU A 185 -14.81 -16.87 -1.35
N THR A 186 -14.02 -17.40 -2.27
CA THR A 186 -13.63 -18.82 -2.31
C THR A 186 -12.18 -19.00 -2.75
N GLU A 187 -11.54 -20.10 -2.34
CA GLU A 187 -10.21 -20.52 -2.84
C GLU A 187 -10.17 -20.68 -4.38
N ALA A 188 -11.32 -20.84 -5.02
CA ALA A 188 -11.45 -20.96 -6.47
C ALA A 188 -11.32 -19.62 -7.21
N GLY A 189 -11.18 -18.50 -6.47
CA GLY A 189 -10.94 -17.18 -7.04
C GLY A 189 -12.22 -16.42 -7.44
N GLU A 190 -13.35 -16.73 -6.84
CA GLU A 190 -14.55 -15.88 -6.92
C GLU A 190 -14.28 -14.61 -6.11
N ILE A 191 -14.44 -13.45 -6.76
CA ILE A 191 -14.09 -12.14 -6.20
C ILE A 191 -15.36 -11.30 -6.12
N ASP A 192 -15.59 -10.73 -4.94
CA ASP A 192 -16.55 -9.68 -4.69
C ASP A 192 -15.82 -8.33 -4.75
N SER A 193 -16.25 -7.44 -5.63
CA SER A 193 -15.75 -6.08 -5.78
C SER A 193 -16.82 -5.01 -5.49
N SER A 194 -17.87 -5.38 -4.76
CA SER A 194 -18.90 -4.44 -4.30
C SER A 194 -18.26 -3.30 -3.49
N GLY A 195 -18.81 -2.10 -3.58
CA GLY A 195 -18.23 -0.90 -2.99
C GLY A 195 -16.96 -0.37 -3.67
N CYS A 196 -16.17 -1.22 -4.35
CA CYS A 196 -14.95 -0.77 -5.01
C CYS A 196 -15.24 0.27 -6.10
N PRO A 197 -14.36 1.28 -6.28
CA PRO A 197 -14.57 2.32 -7.28
C PRO A 197 -14.59 1.77 -8.70
N ALA A 198 -15.39 2.39 -9.56
CA ALA A 198 -15.38 2.12 -10.99
C ALA A 198 -14.08 2.64 -11.61
N VAL A 199 -13.27 1.76 -12.16
CA VAL A 199 -11.99 2.09 -12.78
C VAL A 199 -11.83 1.36 -14.11
N ILE A 200 -10.98 1.90 -14.98
CA ILE A 200 -10.59 1.20 -16.20
C ILE A 200 -9.45 0.24 -15.86
N PHE A 201 -9.77 -1.04 -15.83
CA PHE A 201 -8.79 -2.10 -15.60
C PHE A 201 -8.73 -3.00 -16.84
N GLU A 202 -7.53 -3.18 -17.40
CA GLU A 202 -7.30 -3.91 -18.65
C GLU A 202 -8.16 -3.40 -19.85
N GLY A 203 -8.47 -2.09 -19.87
CA GLY A 203 -9.26 -1.47 -20.95
C GLY A 203 -10.76 -1.65 -20.83
N VAL A 204 -11.25 -2.19 -19.73
CA VAL A 204 -12.67 -2.38 -19.44
C VAL A 204 -13.02 -1.59 -18.18
N LEU A 205 -14.11 -0.85 -18.21
CA LEU A 205 -14.66 -0.20 -17.01
C LEU A 205 -15.29 -1.27 -16.12
N GLN A 206 -14.81 -1.36 -14.89
CA GLN A 206 -15.30 -2.32 -13.91
C GLN A 206 -14.99 -1.85 -12.49
N ARG A 207 -15.68 -2.37 -11.50
CA ARG A 207 -15.35 -2.14 -10.09
C ARG A 207 -14.07 -2.89 -9.75
N HIS A 208 -13.12 -2.19 -9.13
CA HIS A 208 -11.81 -2.73 -8.80
C HIS A 208 -11.17 -1.95 -7.67
N CYS A 209 -10.90 -2.61 -6.55
CA CYS A 209 -10.11 -2.04 -5.46
C CYS A 209 -8.60 -2.11 -5.75
N SER A 210 -7.80 -1.40 -4.97
CA SER A 210 -6.35 -1.29 -5.16
C SER A 210 -5.53 -1.82 -3.98
N GLY A 211 -6.15 -2.54 -3.06
CA GLY A 211 -5.50 -3.04 -1.85
C GLY A 211 -6.48 -3.40 -0.75
N TYR A 212 -6.00 -3.39 0.48
CA TYR A 212 -6.72 -3.82 1.67
C TYR A 212 -6.53 -2.82 2.81
N GLU A 213 -7.53 -2.72 3.69
CA GLU A 213 -7.38 -2.04 4.95
C GLU A 213 -8.00 -2.80 6.13
N LEU A 214 -7.51 -2.51 7.33
CA LEU A 214 -8.16 -2.99 8.54
C LEU A 214 -9.30 -2.04 8.92
N THR A 215 -10.46 -2.60 9.25
CA THR A 215 -11.61 -1.84 9.77
C THR A 215 -11.89 -2.15 11.24
N THR A 216 -11.16 -3.10 11.82
CA THR A 216 -11.20 -3.43 13.24
C THR A 216 -9.87 -4.03 13.72
N MET A 217 -9.68 -4.09 15.02
CA MET A 217 -8.58 -4.82 15.64
C MET A 217 -8.78 -6.33 15.43
N LEU A 218 -7.71 -7.02 15.02
CA LEU A 218 -7.69 -8.47 14.87
C LEU A 218 -6.84 -9.11 15.98
N ASP A 219 -7.32 -10.19 16.59
CA ASP A 219 -6.60 -10.89 17.66
C ASP A 219 -6.50 -12.39 17.35
N PHE A 220 -5.27 -12.91 17.36
CA PHE A 220 -5.01 -14.34 17.13
C PHE A 220 -5.30 -15.22 18.36
N ASP A 221 -5.33 -14.66 19.59
CA ASP A 221 -5.91 -15.30 20.77
C ASP A 221 -7.45 -15.23 20.65
N THR A 222 -8.01 -16.12 19.82
CA THR A 222 -9.40 -16.04 19.37
C THR A 222 -10.40 -16.44 20.46
N ASN A 223 -9.96 -17.14 21.50
CA ASN A 223 -10.75 -17.51 22.65
C ASN A 223 -10.55 -16.58 23.86
N ALA A 224 -9.57 -15.64 23.76
CA ALA A 224 -9.20 -14.65 24.78
C ALA A 224 -8.86 -15.26 26.15
N ASP A 225 -8.18 -16.42 26.15
CA ASP A 225 -7.77 -17.09 27.39
C ASP A 225 -6.33 -16.76 27.83
N GLY A 226 -5.60 -15.97 27.00
CA GLY A 226 -4.24 -15.51 27.25
C GLY A 226 -3.18 -16.57 26.96
N VAL A 227 -3.51 -17.57 26.14
CA VAL A 227 -2.59 -18.64 25.72
C VAL A 227 -2.81 -18.95 24.24
N MET A 228 -1.74 -18.98 23.46
CA MET A 228 -1.82 -19.46 22.08
C MET A 228 -1.80 -20.98 22.06
N ASP A 229 -2.90 -21.65 21.74
CA ASP A 229 -3.00 -23.10 21.73
C ASP A 229 -4.00 -23.64 20.69
N ALA A 230 -4.30 -24.95 20.74
CA ALA A 230 -5.17 -25.63 19.80
C ALA A 230 -6.65 -25.15 19.80
N ASN A 231 -7.03 -24.29 20.73
CA ASN A 231 -8.35 -23.67 20.74
C ASN A 231 -8.42 -22.40 19.88
N ASP A 232 -7.27 -21.89 19.42
CA ASP A 232 -7.21 -20.72 18.55
C ASP A 232 -7.33 -21.09 17.07
N THR A 233 -8.04 -20.27 16.31
CA THR A 233 -8.43 -20.55 14.93
C THR A 233 -7.22 -20.79 14.01
N TYR A 234 -6.12 -20.06 14.20
CA TYR A 234 -4.92 -20.16 13.36
C TYR A 234 -3.72 -20.79 14.09
N TRP A 235 -3.98 -21.70 15.02
CA TRP A 235 -2.95 -22.49 15.69
C TRP A 235 -2.20 -23.43 14.73
N ASN A 236 -2.89 -24.02 13.74
CA ASN A 236 -2.33 -24.84 12.68
C ASN A 236 -1.35 -25.93 13.20
N GLU A 237 -1.80 -26.74 14.16
CA GLU A 237 -1.02 -27.81 14.79
C GLU A 237 0.28 -27.32 15.48
N GLY A 238 0.37 -26.03 15.79
CA GLY A 238 1.53 -25.38 16.41
C GLY A 238 2.39 -24.56 15.45
N ASP A 239 2.16 -24.66 14.14
CA ASP A 239 2.88 -23.86 13.13
C ASP A 239 2.44 -22.39 13.13
N GLY A 240 1.26 -22.09 13.67
CA GLY A 240 0.68 -20.74 13.69
C GLY A 240 0.29 -20.21 12.31
N TRP A 241 0.28 -18.90 12.17
CA TRP A 241 -0.08 -18.23 10.93
C TRP A 241 0.82 -18.63 9.76
N GLU A 242 0.23 -18.80 8.60
CA GLU A 242 0.96 -18.93 7.34
C GLU A 242 1.17 -17.54 6.72
N PRO A 243 2.40 -17.12 6.43
CA PRO A 243 2.66 -15.80 5.85
C PRO A 243 1.92 -15.54 4.54
N ILE A 244 1.47 -14.28 4.33
CA ILE A 244 0.81 -13.86 3.09
C ILE A 244 1.87 -13.55 2.03
N GLY A 245 1.74 -14.16 0.85
CA GLY A 245 2.65 -13.96 -0.28
C GLY A 245 3.96 -14.74 -0.13
N ASP A 246 4.47 -15.21 -1.25
CA ASP A 246 5.73 -15.96 -1.36
C ASP A 246 6.53 -15.49 -2.58
N ASN A 247 7.68 -16.13 -2.85
CA ASN A 247 8.56 -15.75 -3.96
C ASN A 247 7.94 -15.96 -5.35
N ASP A 248 6.99 -16.86 -5.48
CA ASP A 248 6.31 -17.15 -6.75
C ASP A 248 5.07 -16.26 -6.92
N ASN A 249 4.46 -15.87 -5.81
CA ASN A 249 3.25 -15.04 -5.73
C ASN A 249 3.42 -13.98 -4.63
N PRO A 250 4.13 -12.87 -4.89
CA PRO A 250 4.34 -11.83 -3.90
C PRO A 250 3.06 -11.01 -3.66
N PHE A 251 2.89 -10.48 -2.44
CA PHE A 251 1.92 -9.43 -2.19
C PHE A 251 2.37 -8.14 -2.89
N ALA A 252 1.51 -7.49 -3.68
CA ALA A 252 1.94 -6.46 -4.63
C ALA A 252 1.15 -5.13 -4.57
N VAL A 253 0.26 -4.97 -3.58
CA VAL A 253 -0.65 -3.81 -3.46
C VAL A 253 -0.52 -3.12 -2.10
N THR A 254 -1.38 -2.16 -1.83
CA THR A 254 -1.47 -1.48 -0.53
C THR A 254 -2.09 -2.41 0.52
N PHE A 255 -1.53 -2.40 1.74
CA PHE A 255 -2.21 -2.83 2.94
C PHE A 255 -2.12 -1.71 3.99
N ASP A 256 -3.26 -1.15 4.36
CA ASP A 256 -3.35 -0.11 5.39
C ASP A 256 -3.90 -0.70 6.69
N GLY A 257 -3.15 -0.54 7.77
CA GLY A 257 -3.62 -0.94 9.10
C GLY A 257 -4.70 -0.01 9.65
N ASN A 258 -4.87 1.17 9.02
CA ASN A 258 -5.87 2.18 9.34
C ASN A 258 -5.94 2.50 10.86
N GLY A 259 -4.81 2.37 11.56
CA GLY A 259 -4.72 2.56 13.02
C GLY A 259 -5.27 1.41 13.86
N TYR A 260 -5.69 0.32 13.27
CA TYR A 260 -6.03 -0.88 14.02
C TYR A 260 -4.82 -1.78 14.24
N GLN A 261 -4.86 -2.58 15.29
CA GLN A 261 -3.80 -3.51 15.66
C GLN A 261 -4.13 -4.93 15.19
N ILE A 262 -3.10 -5.67 14.80
CA ILE A 262 -3.11 -7.12 14.72
C ILE A 262 -2.38 -7.64 15.97
N ARG A 263 -3.11 -8.30 16.86
CA ARG A 263 -2.60 -8.73 18.17
C ARG A 263 -2.28 -10.22 18.19
N ASN A 264 -1.31 -10.56 19.03
CA ASN A 264 -0.97 -11.94 19.36
C ASN A 264 -0.64 -12.82 18.14
N LEU A 265 -0.07 -12.21 17.07
CA LEU A 265 0.38 -12.96 15.91
C LEU A 265 1.38 -14.05 16.34
N PHE A 266 1.01 -15.30 16.11
CA PHE A 266 1.83 -16.46 16.44
C PHE A 266 2.26 -17.20 15.18
N ILE A 267 3.58 -17.38 15.03
CA ILE A 267 4.20 -18.17 13.94
C ILE A 267 5.34 -18.99 14.53
N ASP A 268 5.29 -20.32 14.41
CA ASP A 268 6.42 -21.23 14.77
C ASP A 268 6.77 -22.13 13.59
N ARG A 269 7.47 -21.55 12.61
CA ARG A 269 7.88 -22.22 11.36
C ARG A 269 9.39 -22.24 11.24
N ALA A 270 10.08 -22.82 12.24
CA ALA A 270 11.52 -22.79 12.42
C ALA A 270 12.37 -23.26 11.23
N SER A 271 11.79 -23.94 10.24
CA SER A 271 12.47 -24.36 9.01
C SER A 271 12.11 -23.52 7.78
N SER A 272 11.14 -22.61 7.90
CA SER A 272 10.62 -21.82 6.78
C SER A 272 11.47 -20.57 6.53
N VAL A 273 11.43 -20.12 5.28
CA VAL A 273 12.02 -18.86 4.82
C VAL A 273 10.93 -17.84 4.60
N ASP A 274 11.27 -16.55 4.62
CA ASP A 274 10.34 -15.45 4.39
C ASP A 274 9.15 -15.48 5.37
N VAL A 275 9.44 -15.29 6.65
CA VAL A 275 8.47 -15.46 7.72
C VAL A 275 8.13 -14.11 8.37
N GLY A 276 6.84 -13.85 8.51
CA GLY A 276 6.21 -12.68 9.12
C GLY A 276 4.69 -12.70 8.89
N LEU A 277 3.99 -11.62 9.19
CA LEU A 277 2.58 -11.49 8.76
C LEU A 277 2.49 -11.67 7.24
N PHE A 278 3.40 -11.04 6.52
CA PHE A 278 3.66 -11.27 5.10
C PHE A 278 4.96 -12.07 4.93
N GLY A 279 4.97 -12.99 3.98
CA GLY A 279 6.19 -13.71 3.59
C GLY A 279 7.05 -12.88 2.66
N TYR A 280 6.51 -12.56 1.49
CA TYR A 280 7.18 -11.76 0.47
C TYR A 280 6.28 -10.68 -0.13
N ILE A 281 6.81 -9.47 -0.18
CA ILE A 281 6.15 -8.29 -0.74
C ILE A 281 7.00 -7.74 -1.87
N GLN A 282 6.41 -7.48 -3.04
CA GLN A 282 7.15 -6.93 -4.18
C GLN A 282 6.25 -6.04 -5.05
N GLY A 283 6.70 -4.82 -5.33
CA GLY A 283 6.07 -3.95 -6.32
C GLY A 283 6.21 -2.48 -6.01
N GLN A 284 6.30 -1.65 -7.04
CA GLN A 284 6.39 -0.19 -6.89
C GLN A 284 5.07 0.43 -6.38
N THR A 285 3.97 -0.28 -6.53
CA THR A 285 2.65 0.06 -5.98
C THR A 285 2.40 -0.56 -4.62
N ALA A 286 3.22 -1.54 -4.21
CA ALA A 286 3.09 -2.18 -2.92
C ALA A 286 3.43 -1.20 -1.79
N SER A 287 2.53 -1.08 -0.82
CA SER A 287 2.76 -0.27 0.36
C SER A 287 2.17 -0.89 1.61
N LEU A 288 2.88 -0.72 2.73
CA LEU A 288 2.42 -1.10 4.06
C LEU A 288 2.36 0.15 4.92
N ASN A 289 1.18 0.55 5.33
CA ASN A 289 0.99 1.78 6.09
C ASN A 289 0.20 1.52 7.37
N ASN A 290 0.52 2.26 8.44
CA ASN A 290 -0.28 2.30 9.67
C ASN A 290 -0.53 0.92 10.32
N ILE A 291 0.39 -0.05 10.14
CA ILE A 291 0.22 -1.42 10.62
C ILE A 291 0.88 -1.59 11.98
N GLY A 292 0.08 -1.92 12.99
CA GLY A 292 0.57 -2.24 14.34
C GLY A 292 0.48 -3.73 14.63
N LEU A 293 1.62 -4.35 14.95
CA LEU A 293 1.70 -5.72 15.47
C LEU A 293 2.05 -5.68 16.95
N SER A 294 1.17 -6.20 17.80
CA SER A 294 1.30 -6.10 19.25
C SER A 294 0.74 -7.32 19.99
N GLY A 295 0.78 -7.27 21.31
CA GLY A 295 0.23 -8.28 22.20
C GLY A 295 1.28 -9.14 22.87
N THR A 296 1.02 -9.49 24.12
CA THR A 296 1.96 -10.22 24.99
C THR A 296 2.29 -11.65 24.53
N LEU A 297 1.44 -12.21 23.68
CA LEU A 297 1.61 -13.56 23.10
C LEU A 297 2.26 -13.51 21.70
N MET A 298 2.52 -12.31 21.16
CA MET A 298 3.10 -12.19 19.83
C MET A 298 4.48 -12.80 19.73
N SER A 299 4.62 -13.81 18.87
CA SER A 299 5.87 -14.51 18.63
C SER A 299 5.98 -14.98 17.18
N VAL A 300 7.12 -14.66 16.55
CA VAL A 300 7.41 -15.06 15.16
C VAL A 300 8.71 -15.83 15.10
N THR A 301 8.65 -17.09 14.70
CA THR A 301 9.81 -17.98 14.55
C THR A 301 9.93 -18.49 13.11
N GLY A 302 11.13 -18.34 12.53
CA GLY A 302 11.46 -18.81 11.19
C GLY A 302 12.92 -19.22 11.05
N SER A 303 13.38 -19.44 9.83
CA SER A 303 14.79 -19.80 9.54
C SER A 303 15.55 -18.63 8.91
N TYR A 304 15.13 -18.19 7.74
CA TYR A 304 15.85 -17.22 6.92
C TYR A 304 14.90 -16.10 6.48
N ARG A 305 15.32 -14.84 6.62
CA ARG A 305 14.51 -13.64 6.42
C ARG A 305 13.25 -13.68 7.27
N VAL A 306 13.41 -13.32 8.54
CA VAL A 306 12.34 -13.37 9.55
C VAL A 306 12.11 -11.96 10.10
N GLY A 307 10.88 -11.50 10.06
CA GLY A 307 10.45 -10.22 10.62
C GLY A 307 9.03 -10.29 11.17
N GLY A 308 8.67 -9.43 12.10
CA GLY A 308 7.29 -9.39 12.60
C GLY A 308 6.29 -9.08 11.49
N LEU A 309 6.55 -8.03 10.70
CA LEU A 309 5.67 -7.59 9.63
C LEU A 309 5.92 -8.36 8.33
N ALA A 310 7.18 -8.48 7.90
CA ALA A 310 7.47 -9.30 6.72
C ALA A 310 8.85 -9.95 6.75
N GLY A 311 8.92 -11.14 6.14
CA GLY A 311 10.20 -11.83 5.90
C GLY A 311 11.06 -11.08 4.88
N TYR A 312 10.50 -10.77 3.71
CA TYR A 312 11.19 -10.05 2.64
C TYR A 312 10.30 -9.01 1.96
N ILE A 313 10.85 -7.83 1.71
CA ILE A 313 10.16 -6.76 1.00
C ILE A 313 11.08 -6.13 -0.04
N GLU A 314 10.57 -5.92 -1.26
CA GLU A 314 11.33 -5.42 -2.41
C GLU A 314 10.57 -4.36 -3.20
N ASN A 315 11.26 -3.22 -3.52
CA ASN A 315 10.74 -2.13 -4.35
C ASN A 315 9.38 -1.59 -3.89
N ALA A 316 9.18 -1.41 -2.59
CA ALA A 316 7.92 -1.02 -1.98
C ALA A 316 8.08 0.21 -1.07
N TYR A 317 6.99 0.61 -0.43
CA TYR A 317 6.95 1.70 0.55
C TYR A 317 6.40 1.19 1.89
N VAL A 318 7.01 1.64 2.99
CA VAL A 318 6.51 1.33 4.34
C VAL A 318 6.53 2.60 5.18
N SER A 319 5.43 2.87 5.86
CA SER A 319 5.34 4.01 6.77
C SER A 319 4.47 3.70 8.00
N GLN A 320 4.77 4.41 9.11
CA GLN A 320 3.94 4.41 10.32
C GLN A 320 3.55 3.02 10.81
N SER A 321 4.50 2.08 10.78
CA SER A 321 4.25 0.69 11.16
C SER A 321 5.16 0.25 12.31
N TYR A 322 4.69 -0.66 13.16
CA TYR A 322 5.45 -1.10 14.32
C TYR A 322 5.24 -2.58 14.66
N SER A 323 6.18 -3.13 15.44
CA SER A 323 6.11 -4.48 16.00
C SER A 323 6.66 -4.49 17.42
N THR A 324 5.92 -5.06 18.35
CA THR A 324 6.35 -5.20 19.76
C THR A 324 6.66 -6.64 20.16
N GLY A 325 6.35 -7.63 19.33
CA GLY A 325 6.55 -9.04 19.62
C GLY A 325 7.95 -9.56 19.45
N VAL A 326 8.20 -10.75 19.97
CA VAL A 326 9.49 -11.44 19.86
C VAL A 326 9.67 -12.07 18.49
N VAL A 327 10.85 -11.87 17.88
CA VAL A 327 11.20 -12.44 16.58
C VAL A 327 12.44 -13.32 16.70
N THR A 328 12.35 -14.57 16.26
CA THR A 328 13.41 -15.57 16.32
C THR A 328 13.69 -16.16 14.94
N GLY A 329 14.98 -16.24 14.58
CA GLY A 329 15.39 -16.84 13.31
C GLY A 329 16.82 -17.34 13.32
N ILE A 330 17.34 -17.71 12.14
CA ILE A 330 18.74 -18.11 12.00
C ILE A 330 19.55 -17.00 11.34
N GLU A 331 19.10 -16.49 10.22
CA GLU A 331 19.81 -15.49 9.42
C GLU A 331 18.83 -14.43 8.85
N LYS A 332 19.25 -13.17 8.84
CA LYS A 332 18.47 -11.99 8.43
C LYS A 332 17.19 -11.86 9.25
N VAL A 333 17.39 -11.55 10.52
CA VAL A 333 16.31 -11.44 11.50
C VAL A 333 16.16 -9.98 11.94
N GLY A 334 14.97 -9.44 11.83
CA GLY A 334 14.67 -8.08 12.30
C GLY A 334 13.32 -8.02 13.02
N GLY A 335 13.16 -7.08 13.93
CA GLY A 335 11.91 -6.95 14.69
C GLY A 335 10.72 -6.60 13.80
N LEU A 336 10.96 -5.87 12.71
CA LEU A 336 9.92 -5.52 11.73
C LEU A 336 10.11 -6.26 10.41
N PHE A 337 11.33 -6.28 9.84
CA PHE A 337 11.64 -6.93 8.56
C PHE A 337 12.89 -7.82 8.64
N GLY A 338 12.81 -9.02 8.06
CA GLY A 338 13.99 -9.88 7.86
C GLY A 338 14.95 -9.28 6.84
N MET A 339 14.45 -8.95 5.66
CA MET A 339 15.24 -8.34 4.58
C MET A 339 14.46 -7.28 3.84
N ILE A 340 15.14 -6.16 3.55
CA ILE A 340 14.64 -5.07 2.71
C ILE A 340 15.55 -4.92 1.49
N TYR A 341 14.95 -4.75 0.30
CA TYR A 341 15.64 -4.52 -0.97
C TYR A 341 15.01 -3.35 -1.73
N TYR A 342 15.75 -2.25 -1.96
CA TYR A 342 15.32 -1.01 -2.63
C TYR A 342 13.97 -0.45 -2.19
N THR A 343 13.65 -0.56 -0.91
CA THR A 343 12.38 -0.10 -0.30
C THR A 343 12.62 1.16 0.54
N SER A 344 11.63 2.02 0.62
CA SER A 344 11.62 3.15 1.53
C SER A 344 10.86 2.78 2.80
N LEU A 345 11.55 2.84 3.95
CA LEU A 345 10.98 2.62 5.28
C LEU A 345 11.07 3.92 6.09
N SER A 346 9.95 4.36 6.64
CA SER A 346 9.91 5.59 7.43
C SER A 346 8.95 5.51 8.61
N ASN A 347 9.19 6.34 9.64
CA ASN A 347 8.29 6.52 10.76
C ASN A 347 7.82 5.19 11.38
N SER A 348 8.75 4.31 11.70
CA SER A 348 8.44 2.94 12.14
C SER A 348 9.30 2.54 13.32
N PHE A 349 8.79 1.64 14.16
CA PHE A 349 9.58 1.19 15.30
C PHE A 349 9.43 -0.32 15.62
N SER A 350 10.39 -0.85 16.39
CA SER A 350 10.29 -2.17 16.98
C SER A 350 10.83 -2.17 18.40
N THR A 351 10.09 -2.76 19.33
CA THR A 351 10.45 -2.84 20.74
C THR A 351 10.61 -4.28 21.24
N GLY A 352 10.13 -5.25 20.46
CA GLY A 352 10.27 -6.68 20.77
C GLY A 352 11.70 -7.21 20.66
N GLY A 353 12.00 -8.28 21.40
CA GLY A 353 13.29 -8.96 21.37
C GLY A 353 13.57 -9.67 20.04
N VAL A 354 14.81 -9.58 19.53
CA VAL A 354 15.23 -10.22 18.28
C VAL A 354 16.38 -11.20 18.52
N THR A 355 16.15 -12.47 18.14
CA THR A 355 17.10 -13.55 18.36
C THR A 355 17.50 -14.23 17.06
N GLY A 356 18.80 -14.47 16.87
CA GLY A 356 19.30 -15.15 15.67
C GLY A 356 20.78 -15.48 15.72
N SER A 357 21.33 -15.95 14.59
CA SER A 357 22.73 -16.37 14.45
C SER A 357 23.57 -15.45 13.57
N SER A 358 22.98 -14.76 12.60
CA SER A 358 23.67 -13.76 11.76
C SER A 358 22.70 -12.74 11.16
N ASP A 359 23.23 -11.57 10.84
CA ASP A 359 22.49 -10.46 10.22
C ASP A 359 21.24 -10.08 11.02
N ILE A 360 21.45 -9.75 12.31
CA ILE A 360 20.36 -9.47 13.25
C ILE A 360 20.27 -7.98 13.53
N GLY A 361 19.11 -7.39 13.32
CA GLY A 361 18.83 -5.98 13.62
C GLY A 361 17.59 -5.80 14.47
N GLY A 362 17.58 -4.83 15.38
CA GLY A 362 16.41 -4.55 16.19
C GLY A 362 15.19 -4.18 15.34
N LEU A 363 15.39 -3.52 14.18
CA LEU A 363 14.34 -3.17 13.23
C LEU A 363 14.39 -4.04 11.96
N VAL A 364 15.57 -4.13 11.32
CA VAL A 364 15.76 -4.83 10.04
C VAL A 364 17.02 -5.69 10.08
N GLY A 365 16.91 -6.97 9.72
CA GLY A 365 18.05 -7.89 9.66
C GLY A 365 19.06 -7.52 8.58
N TYR A 366 18.61 -7.36 7.33
CA TYR A 366 19.45 -7.03 6.18
C TYR A 366 18.79 -5.97 5.31
N PHE A 367 19.49 -4.84 5.08
CA PHE A 367 18.95 -3.72 4.30
C PHE A 367 19.86 -3.42 3.10
N TYR A 368 19.34 -3.62 1.89
CA TYR A 368 20.04 -3.33 0.63
C TYR A 368 19.34 -2.22 -0.15
N GLY A 369 19.97 -1.05 -0.27
CA GLY A 369 19.44 0.07 -1.04
C GLY A 369 18.12 0.66 -0.49
N GLY A 370 17.68 1.77 -1.06
CA GLY A 370 16.46 2.45 -0.60
C GLY A 370 16.71 3.50 0.49
N SER A 371 15.76 3.71 1.39
CA SER A 371 15.86 4.71 2.46
C SER A 371 15.28 4.25 3.78
N LEU A 372 15.88 4.71 4.89
CA LEU A 372 15.36 4.53 6.24
C LEU A 372 15.37 5.89 6.95
N SER A 373 14.23 6.32 7.50
CA SER A 373 14.14 7.60 8.19
C SER A 373 13.18 7.58 9.38
N HIS A 374 13.49 8.40 10.40
CA HIS A 374 12.62 8.67 11.55
C HIS A 374 12.08 7.39 12.22
N SER A 375 12.99 6.41 12.41
CA SER A 375 12.62 5.09 12.91
C SER A 375 13.54 4.69 14.06
N PHE A 376 13.06 3.81 14.96
CA PHE A 376 13.86 3.37 16.09
C PHE A 376 13.65 1.90 16.49
N ALA A 377 14.57 1.38 17.32
CA ALA A 377 14.45 0.06 17.92
C ALA A 377 14.97 0.07 19.37
N THR A 378 14.27 -0.65 20.27
CA THR A 378 14.65 -0.74 21.70
C THR A 378 14.70 -2.16 22.23
N GLY A 379 14.14 -3.15 21.52
CA GLY A 379 14.15 -4.56 21.92
C GLY A 379 15.55 -5.17 22.03
N GLY A 380 15.72 -6.16 22.90
CA GLY A 380 16.99 -6.87 23.05
C GLY A 380 17.40 -7.59 21.76
N VAL A 381 18.66 -7.46 21.34
CA VAL A 381 19.20 -8.09 20.12
C VAL A 381 20.31 -9.06 20.49
N THR A 382 20.25 -10.31 19.99
CA THR A 382 21.30 -11.30 20.21
C THR A 382 22.66 -10.78 19.72
N ASP A 383 23.67 -10.82 20.58
CA ASP A 383 25.00 -10.31 20.26
C ASP A 383 25.81 -11.34 19.44
N ASN A 384 26.16 -10.90 18.21
CA ASN A 384 27.11 -11.60 17.33
C ASN A 384 27.82 -10.58 16.41
N PRO A 385 28.85 -10.97 15.65
CA PRO A 385 29.62 -10.04 14.82
C PRO A 385 28.84 -9.29 13.76
N SER A 386 27.70 -9.80 13.30
CA SER A 386 26.81 -9.17 12.33
C SER A 386 25.46 -8.76 12.95
N SER A 387 25.46 -8.38 14.22
CA SER A 387 24.30 -7.79 14.91
C SER A 387 24.41 -6.28 15.00
N GLY A 388 23.27 -5.61 14.98
CA GLY A 388 23.16 -4.17 15.20
C GLY A 388 21.88 -3.79 15.90
N GLY A 389 21.92 -2.72 16.69
CA GLY A 389 20.77 -2.29 17.48
C GLY A 389 19.56 -1.87 16.63
N LEU A 390 19.79 -1.37 15.41
CA LEU A 390 18.74 -1.02 14.45
C LEU A 390 18.78 -1.93 13.22
N LEU A 391 19.91 -2.00 12.53
CA LEU A 391 20.16 -2.80 11.33
C LEU A 391 21.25 -3.83 11.60
N GLY A 392 21.03 -5.08 11.20
CA GLY A 392 22.06 -6.12 11.26
C GLY A 392 23.16 -5.89 10.24
N VAL A 393 22.77 -5.83 8.96
CA VAL A 393 23.64 -5.49 7.84
C VAL A 393 23.02 -4.40 6.99
N SER A 394 23.82 -3.46 6.51
CA SER A 394 23.40 -2.44 5.54
C SER A 394 24.32 -2.42 4.32
N VAL A 395 23.74 -2.33 3.13
CA VAL A 395 24.49 -2.30 1.87
C VAL A 395 24.05 -1.11 1.03
N SER A 396 25.03 -0.32 0.57
CA SER A 396 24.79 0.84 -0.29
C SER A 396 24.26 0.43 -1.69
N PRO A 397 23.42 1.26 -2.35
CA PRO A 397 23.08 2.62 -1.93
C PRO A 397 21.91 2.67 -0.94
N LEU A 398 22.12 3.09 0.29
CA LEU A 398 21.11 3.24 1.33
C LEU A 398 21.16 4.68 1.89
N LEU A 399 20.01 5.34 1.93
CA LEU A 399 19.86 6.68 2.50
C LEU A 399 19.32 6.56 3.93
N LEU A 400 20.08 7.05 4.90
CA LEU A 400 19.73 7.00 6.32
C LEU A 400 19.51 8.43 6.86
N SER A 401 18.45 8.64 7.62
CA SER A 401 18.13 9.95 8.21
C SER A 401 17.40 9.80 9.55
N ASN A 402 18.03 10.33 10.62
CA ASN A 402 17.38 10.50 11.93
C ASN A 402 16.79 9.21 12.51
N ASN A 403 17.60 8.16 12.58
CA ASN A 403 17.19 6.87 13.10
C ASN A 403 17.94 6.56 14.39
N PHE A 404 17.33 5.84 15.34
CA PHE A 404 17.87 5.60 16.65
C PHE A 404 17.72 4.13 17.12
N TRP A 405 18.55 3.74 18.10
CA TRP A 405 18.35 2.51 18.85
C TRP A 405 18.82 2.69 20.30
N ALA A 406 18.20 1.97 21.22
CA ALA A 406 18.60 1.97 22.63
C ALA A 406 19.80 1.05 22.85
N THR A 407 20.97 1.61 23.16
CA THR A 407 22.23 0.83 23.27
C THR A 407 22.30 -0.07 24.48
N ASP A 408 21.63 0.30 25.56
CA ASP A 408 21.58 -0.45 26.82
C ASP A 408 20.56 -1.60 26.79
N THR A 409 19.42 -1.40 26.13
CA THR A 409 18.37 -2.43 26.05
C THR A 409 18.59 -3.40 24.89
N THR A 410 19.03 -2.90 23.73
CA THR A 410 19.41 -3.78 22.61
C THR A 410 20.68 -4.56 22.88
N GLY A 411 21.52 -4.11 23.83
CA GLY A 411 22.85 -4.66 24.07
C GLY A 411 23.85 -4.33 22.96
N GLN A 412 23.46 -3.56 21.94
CA GLN A 412 24.26 -3.30 20.74
C GLN A 412 24.81 -1.87 20.73
N ARG A 413 26.13 -1.75 20.68
CA ARG A 413 26.82 -0.45 20.54
C ARG A 413 26.91 0.02 19.10
N ARG A 414 26.52 -0.81 18.14
CA ARG A 414 26.60 -0.54 16.70
C ARG A 414 25.25 -0.82 16.06
N SER A 415 25.00 -0.19 14.93
CA SER A 415 23.98 -0.58 14.00
C SER A 415 24.64 -0.74 12.64
N ALA A 416 24.49 -1.91 12.04
CA ALA A 416 25.14 -2.33 10.80
C ALA A 416 26.66 -2.13 10.75
N ASP A 417 27.25 -2.25 9.57
CA ASP A 417 28.68 -2.12 9.35
C ASP A 417 29.16 -0.69 9.65
N ALA A 418 30.19 -0.54 10.46
CA ALA A 418 30.68 0.72 11.03
C ALA A 418 31.24 1.74 10.00
N SER A 419 31.07 1.52 8.71
CA SER A 419 31.63 2.35 7.63
C SER A 419 30.75 3.51 7.17
N SER A 420 29.48 3.58 7.51
CA SER A 420 28.59 4.67 7.12
C SER A 420 28.30 5.60 8.28
N ALA A 421 29.12 6.60 8.41
CA ALA A 421 28.96 7.68 9.37
C ALA A 421 27.68 8.49 9.11
N ASN A 422 27.02 8.89 10.20
CA ASN A 422 26.40 10.19 10.43
C ASN A 422 24.89 10.35 10.42
N ASN A 423 24.05 9.34 10.18
CA ASN A 423 22.59 9.58 10.17
C ASN A 423 21.78 8.55 11.00
N TYR A 424 22.41 7.82 11.89
CA TYR A 424 21.78 7.01 12.92
C TYR A 424 22.65 6.94 14.17
N PHE A 425 22.03 7.01 15.34
CA PHE A 425 22.73 7.15 16.61
C PHE A 425 22.19 6.15 17.63
N GLY A 426 23.12 5.47 18.30
CA GLY A 426 22.81 4.75 19.53
C GLY A 426 22.72 5.73 20.69
N ALA A 427 21.63 5.65 21.43
CA ALA A 427 21.41 6.36 22.68
C ALA A 427 20.95 5.35 23.74
N THR A 428 21.00 5.70 25.01
CA THR A 428 20.39 4.87 26.06
C THR A 428 18.85 4.98 25.97
N LEU A 429 18.14 4.01 26.52
CA LEU A 429 16.67 4.09 26.61
C LEU A 429 16.25 5.39 27.27
N ALA A 430 16.88 5.76 28.38
CA ALA A 430 16.59 7.00 29.11
C ALA A 430 16.81 8.27 28.26
N GLU A 431 17.78 8.30 27.35
CA GLU A 431 17.99 9.39 26.41
C GLU A 431 16.92 9.41 25.32
N LEU A 432 16.43 8.25 24.85
CA LEU A 432 15.33 8.14 23.89
C LEU A 432 13.99 8.51 24.51
N GLN A 433 13.78 8.31 25.80
CA GLN A 433 12.60 8.70 26.56
C GLN A 433 12.56 10.19 26.91
N CYS A 434 13.21 11.04 26.15
CA CYS A 434 13.33 12.47 26.42
C CYS A 434 12.54 13.30 25.39
N PRO A 435 11.40 13.88 25.77
CA PRO A 435 10.61 14.69 24.85
C PRO A 435 11.31 16.01 24.49
N ILE A 436 10.99 16.55 23.31
CA ILE A 436 11.55 17.81 22.78
C ILE A 436 11.37 18.99 23.75
N SER A 437 10.31 19.01 24.55
CA SER A 437 9.95 20.08 25.48
C SER A 437 10.39 19.84 26.93
N SER A 438 11.20 18.81 27.19
CA SER A 438 11.60 18.45 28.55
C SER A 438 12.56 19.49 29.13
N ASP A 439 12.32 19.93 30.38
CA ASP A 439 13.24 20.76 31.16
C ASP A 439 14.33 19.94 31.89
N ASN A 440 14.30 18.62 31.75
CA ASN A 440 15.26 17.75 32.41
C ASN A 440 16.63 17.83 31.72
N ALA A 441 17.70 18.06 32.50
CA ALA A 441 19.06 18.19 31.99
C ALA A 441 19.56 16.91 31.32
N GLU A 442 19.05 15.74 31.74
CA GLU A 442 19.32 14.45 31.09
C GLU A 442 18.68 14.35 29.71
N CYS A 443 17.59 15.07 29.47
CA CYS A 443 16.88 15.13 28.19
C CYS A 443 17.46 16.11 27.18
N LEU A 444 18.54 16.82 27.47
CA LEU A 444 19.15 17.76 26.51
C LEU A 444 19.61 17.07 25.24
N ILE A 445 20.06 15.83 25.30
CA ILE A 445 20.44 15.03 24.15
C ILE A 445 19.19 14.56 23.38
N GLY A 446 18.16 14.10 24.06
CA GLY A 446 16.88 13.70 23.50
C GLY A 446 16.19 14.80 22.73
N ASN A 447 16.22 16.03 23.26
CA ASN A 447 15.68 17.20 22.57
C ASN A 447 16.33 17.49 21.22
N ILE A 448 17.56 17.07 21.00
CA ILE A 448 18.28 17.19 19.73
C ILE A 448 17.89 16.04 18.79
N LEU A 449 17.67 14.84 19.32
CA LEU A 449 17.41 13.64 18.52
C LEU A 449 16.16 13.79 17.66
N TYR A 450 15.07 14.30 18.22
CA TYR A 450 13.75 14.35 17.54
C TYR A 450 13.43 15.68 16.86
N THR A 451 14.36 16.64 16.80
CA THR A 451 14.08 17.98 16.25
C THR A 451 13.62 18.02 14.80
N SER A 452 13.91 16.95 14.02
CA SER A 452 13.50 16.81 12.62
C SER A 452 12.29 15.89 12.43
N TRP A 453 11.77 15.31 13.51
CA TRP A 453 10.62 14.42 13.46
C TRP A 453 9.33 15.24 13.42
N ASP A 454 8.36 14.78 12.63
CA ASP A 454 7.09 15.46 12.43
C ASP A 454 6.14 15.22 13.61
N ALA A 455 5.76 16.28 14.31
CA ALA A 455 4.84 16.21 15.44
C ALA A 455 3.37 15.89 15.05
N THR A 456 3.05 15.82 13.77
CA THR A 456 1.76 15.28 13.28
C THR A 456 1.77 13.77 13.14
N VAL A 457 2.96 13.16 13.10
CA VAL A 457 3.19 11.71 12.98
C VAL A 457 3.61 11.10 14.31
N TRP A 458 4.34 11.88 15.14
CA TRP A 458 4.92 11.41 16.38
C TRP A 458 4.45 12.23 17.58
N ASP A 459 3.92 11.56 18.58
CA ASP A 459 3.79 12.10 19.93
C ASP A 459 5.07 11.80 20.71
N PHE A 460 5.75 12.84 21.17
CA PHE A 460 7.03 12.69 21.87
C PHE A 460 6.88 12.38 23.36
N GLY A 461 5.65 12.34 23.85
CA GLY A 461 5.36 11.97 25.23
C GLY A 461 5.83 12.95 26.29
N SER A 462 5.89 12.46 27.50
CA SER A 462 6.45 13.09 28.67
C SER A 462 7.78 12.42 29.07
N ASN A 463 8.37 12.85 30.21
CA ASN A 463 9.55 12.17 30.74
C ASN A 463 9.25 10.71 31.03
N GLN A 464 10.18 9.83 30.63
CA GLN A 464 10.10 8.38 30.74
C GLN A 464 9.19 7.68 29.70
N GLU A 465 8.77 8.40 28.68
CA GLU A 465 8.03 7.84 27.56
C GLU A 465 8.87 7.88 26.27
N LEU A 466 8.82 6.84 25.48
CA LEU A 466 9.36 6.82 24.10
C LEU A 466 8.43 7.59 23.14
N PRO A 467 8.91 8.04 21.99
CA PRO A 467 8.01 8.55 20.97
C PRO A 467 6.98 7.49 20.55
N GLY A 468 5.70 7.89 20.49
CA GLY A 468 4.61 7.06 20.00
C GLY A 468 4.13 7.52 18.63
N LEU A 469 3.71 6.59 17.77
CA LEU A 469 3.09 6.91 16.49
C LEU A 469 1.67 7.43 16.70
N ILE A 470 1.33 8.53 16.01
CA ILE A 470 -0.03 9.05 15.94
C ILE A 470 -0.68 8.49 14.67
N ILE A 471 -1.67 7.63 14.84
CA ILE A 471 -2.46 7.09 13.73
C ILE A 471 -3.93 7.30 14.09
N ASN A 472 -4.69 7.97 13.23
CA ASN A 472 -6.10 8.31 13.47
C ASN A 472 -6.37 8.94 14.84
N SER A 473 -5.47 9.83 15.29
CA SER A 473 -5.52 10.52 16.60
C SER A 473 -5.32 9.60 17.81
N VAL A 474 -4.91 8.37 17.63
CA VAL A 474 -4.50 7.43 18.68
C VAL A 474 -2.97 7.37 18.73
N VAL A 475 -2.39 7.37 19.92
CA VAL A 475 -0.94 7.26 20.12
C VAL A 475 -0.59 5.81 20.45
N TYR A 476 0.28 5.21 19.65
CA TYR A 476 0.81 3.86 19.84
C TYR A 476 2.25 3.96 20.33
N ARG A 477 2.47 3.56 21.57
CA ARG A 477 3.74 3.71 22.30
C ARG A 477 3.98 2.49 23.19
N ASP A 478 5.23 2.09 23.32
CA ASP A 478 5.73 1.14 24.30
C ASP A 478 6.89 1.86 25.04
N SER A 479 6.57 2.50 26.16
CA SER A 479 7.43 3.51 26.80
C SER A 479 8.68 2.90 27.43
N ASP A 480 8.61 1.71 27.98
CA ASP A 480 9.75 1.05 28.60
C ASP A 480 10.43 0.03 27.71
N GLY A 481 9.85 -0.25 26.55
CA GLY A 481 10.40 -1.15 25.53
C GLY A 481 10.36 -2.61 25.97
N ASP A 482 9.37 -3.04 26.71
CA ASP A 482 9.22 -4.43 27.16
C ASP A 482 8.47 -5.32 26.15
N GLY A 483 7.85 -4.71 25.14
CA GLY A 483 7.09 -5.40 24.09
C GLY A 483 5.58 -5.28 24.24
N SER A 484 5.09 -4.59 25.27
CA SER A 484 3.67 -4.26 25.45
C SER A 484 3.45 -2.77 25.19
N LEU A 485 2.36 -2.41 24.52
CA LEU A 485 2.02 -0.99 24.38
C LEU A 485 1.51 -0.40 25.70
N ASP A 486 1.79 0.86 25.97
CA ASP A 486 1.38 1.57 27.20
C ASP A 486 -0.12 1.42 27.52
N GLY A 487 -0.97 1.31 26.48
CA GLY A 487 -2.41 1.12 26.64
C GLY A 487 -2.82 -0.30 27.06
N ASP A 488 -1.95 -1.26 26.90
CA ASP A 488 -2.13 -2.68 27.24
C ASP A 488 -1.24 -3.10 28.40
N ASP A 489 -0.38 -2.21 28.89
CA ASP A 489 0.61 -2.46 29.93
C ASP A 489 0.14 -1.91 31.27
N ALA A 490 0.04 -2.79 32.27
CA ALA A 490 -0.27 -2.39 33.64
C ALA A 490 0.86 -1.56 34.29
N PHE A 491 2.09 -1.66 33.77
CA PHE A 491 3.29 -0.99 34.31
C PHE A 491 4.09 -0.29 33.19
N PRO A 492 3.53 0.67 32.46
CA PRO A 492 4.07 1.20 31.21
C PRO A 492 5.44 1.93 31.33
N ASN A 493 6.01 1.98 32.50
CA ASN A 493 7.36 2.52 32.77
C ASN A 493 8.25 1.53 33.51
N ASN A 494 7.91 0.24 33.53
CA ASN A 494 8.63 -0.79 34.23
C ASN A 494 8.84 -2.05 33.38
N ARG A 495 9.86 -2.07 32.58
CA ARG A 495 10.25 -3.16 31.65
C ARG A 495 10.23 -4.59 32.26
N ALA A 496 10.12 -4.74 33.56
CA ALA A 496 10.13 -6.03 34.22
C ALA A 496 8.75 -6.70 34.30
N GLY A 497 7.69 -6.00 33.94
CA GLY A 497 6.33 -6.56 34.04
C GLY A 497 5.30 -5.74 33.29
N SER A 498 4.49 -6.41 32.50
CA SER A 498 3.40 -5.83 31.71
C SER A 498 2.01 -6.28 32.14
N VAL A 499 1.88 -7.22 33.05
CA VAL A 499 0.59 -7.78 33.50
C VAL A 499 0.42 -7.66 35.01
N ASP A 500 -0.70 -7.12 35.44
CA ASP A 500 -1.16 -7.09 36.81
C ASP A 500 -2.44 -7.95 36.93
N ASN A 501 -2.27 -9.20 37.40
CA ASN A 501 -3.35 -10.18 37.46
C ASN A 501 -4.32 -9.97 38.63
N ASP A 502 -4.00 -9.16 39.62
CA ASP A 502 -4.80 -8.94 40.83
C ASP A 502 -5.25 -7.48 41.04
N ASN A 503 -4.76 -6.56 40.19
CA ASN A 503 -5.17 -5.16 40.15
C ASN A 503 -4.85 -4.40 41.48
N ASP A 504 -3.76 -4.77 42.18
CA ASP A 504 -3.33 -4.15 43.43
C ASP A 504 -2.18 -3.16 43.22
#